data_3cf224d7652fb06f87d1db4a647a1091
#
_entry.id   3cf224d7652fb06f87d1db4a647a1091
#
_cell.length_a   1.000
_cell.length_b   1.000
_cell.length_c   1.000
_cell.angle_alpha   90.00
_cell.angle_beta   90.00
_cell.angle_gamma   90.00
#
_symmetry.space_group_name_H-M   'P 1'
#
loop_
_entity.id
_entity.type
_entity.pdbx_description
1 polymer ?
#
loop_
_entity_poly.entity_id
_entity_poly.type
_entity_poly.pdbx_seq_one_letter_code
_entity_poly.pdbx_strand_id
1 'polypeptide(L)'
;MMGRIRLTRLILISFFSLLVIQILIVGIFGKFSALEFRQREKESVDYILSMYSRNMEGALEKTDNDLEDILLSNSTLMLLKNKSGLQRWHASYALSELLNKKLSSTMEADAYVVFDAEYEKFIMARSNNILYDDLEPIQNYLSGIAGLKKKNTGWISAQMGEKVYLIKCYYYGGVCI
;
A
#
# COMPACT_ATOMS: atom_id res chain seq x y z
N MET A 1 57.69 -59.63 14.44
CA MET A 1 57.49 -58.31 13.74
C MET A 1 56.19 -58.17 12.91
N MET A 2 55.66 -59.26 12.38
CA MET A 2 54.46 -59.29 11.48
C MET A 2 53.14 -58.90 12.15
N GLY A 3 52.96 -59.08 13.48
CA GLY A 3 51.70 -58.73 14.18
C GLY A 3 51.47 -57.26 14.37
N ARG A 4 52.53 -56.48 14.54
CA ARG A 4 52.42 -55.02 14.72
C ARG A 4 51.94 -54.28 13.46
N ILE A 5 52.34 -54.70 12.30
CA ILE A 5 51.96 -54.12 10.99
C ILE A 5 50.50 -54.41 10.68
N ARG A 6 49.96 -55.56 11.08
CA ARG A 6 48.50 -55.86 10.92
C ARG A 6 47.64 -55.06 11.83
N LEU A 7 48.04 -54.81 13.07
CA LEU A 7 47.30 -54.00 14.04
C LEU A 7 47.22 -52.56 13.60
N THR A 8 48.30 -51.94 13.15
CA THR A 8 48.35 -50.56 12.66
C THR A 8 47.47 -50.35 11.43
N ARG A 9 47.45 -51.34 10.50
CA ARG A 9 46.52 -51.25 9.33
C ARG A 9 45.06 -51.36 9.74
N LEU A 10 44.68 -52.17 10.68
CA LEU A 10 43.32 -52.30 11.20
C LEU A 10 42.87 -51.01 11.85
N ILE A 11 43.69 -50.33 12.67
CA ILE A 11 43.42 -49.07 13.32
C ILE A 11 43.25 -47.97 12.27
N LEU A 12 44.11 -47.93 11.25
CA LEU A 12 44.03 -46.96 10.16
C LEU A 12 42.75 -47.11 9.34
N ILE A 13 42.34 -48.33 9.01
CA ILE A 13 41.10 -48.61 8.27
C ILE A 13 39.89 -48.22 9.11
N SER A 14 39.88 -48.57 10.40
CA SER A 14 38.78 -48.16 11.31
C SER A 14 38.66 -46.65 11.44
N PHE A 15 39.79 -45.94 11.58
CA PHE A 15 39.79 -44.47 11.65
C PHE A 15 39.30 -43.85 10.35
N PHE A 16 39.73 -44.36 9.20
CA PHE A 16 39.31 -43.84 7.89
C PHE A 16 37.82 -44.12 7.64
N SER A 17 37.28 -45.27 8.03
CA SER A 17 35.86 -45.59 7.90
C SER A 17 35.00 -44.66 8.79
N LEU A 18 35.44 -44.36 10.00
CA LEU A 18 34.77 -43.43 10.91
C LEU A 18 34.72 -41.99 10.34
N LEU A 19 35.83 -41.57 9.74
CA LEU A 19 35.95 -40.24 9.10
C LEU A 19 35.02 -40.12 7.88
N VAL A 20 34.92 -41.16 7.06
CA VAL A 20 34.00 -41.21 5.92
C VAL A 20 32.54 -41.14 6.40
N ILE A 21 32.19 -41.86 7.45
CA ILE A 21 30.82 -41.82 8.03
C ILE A 21 30.50 -40.44 8.56
N GLN A 22 31.44 -39.79 9.26
CA GLN A 22 31.24 -38.40 9.74
C GLN A 22 31.01 -37.40 8.59
N ILE A 23 31.79 -37.49 7.50
CA ILE A 23 31.62 -36.63 6.34
C ILE A 23 30.24 -36.85 5.70
N LEU A 24 29.80 -38.11 5.59
CA LEU A 24 28.47 -38.41 5.05
C LEU A 24 27.35 -37.84 5.94
N ILE A 25 27.45 -38.00 7.25
CA ILE A 25 26.47 -37.45 8.20
C ILE A 25 26.41 -35.94 8.07
N VAL A 26 27.55 -35.24 8.09
CA VAL A 26 27.60 -33.77 7.97
C VAL A 26 27.06 -33.32 6.61
N GLY A 27 27.34 -34.03 5.52
CA GLY A 27 26.84 -33.74 4.18
C GLY A 27 25.30 -33.87 4.09
N ILE A 28 24.75 -34.95 4.66
CA ILE A 28 23.29 -35.18 4.69
C ILE A 28 22.61 -34.14 5.56
N PHE A 29 23.15 -33.89 6.76
CA PHE A 29 22.60 -32.89 7.68
C PHE A 29 22.68 -31.48 7.10
N GLY A 30 23.78 -31.13 6.44
CA GLY A 30 23.93 -29.82 5.76
C GLY A 30 22.91 -29.62 4.64
N LYS A 31 22.64 -30.64 3.82
CA LYS A 31 21.60 -30.60 2.79
C LYS A 31 20.21 -30.42 3.40
N PHE A 32 19.91 -31.19 4.45
CA PHE A 32 18.59 -31.12 5.11
C PHE A 32 18.37 -29.76 5.75
N SER A 33 19.35 -29.23 6.48
CA SER A 33 19.30 -27.90 7.08
C SER A 33 19.15 -26.79 6.03
N ALA A 34 19.84 -26.88 4.90
CA ALA A 34 19.74 -25.89 3.83
C ALA A 34 18.35 -25.89 3.16
N LEU A 35 17.74 -27.07 2.98
CA LEU A 35 16.37 -27.17 2.44
C LEU A 35 15.35 -26.61 3.43
N GLU A 36 15.46 -26.98 4.70
CA GLU A 36 14.55 -26.47 5.75
C GLU A 36 14.67 -24.94 5.93
N PHE A 37 15.89 -24.41 5.87
CA PHE A 37 16.12 -22.97 5.93
C PHE A 37 15.46 -22.24 4.76
N ARG A 38 15.62 -22.71 3.53
CA ARG A 38 14.97 -22.13 2.34
C ARG A 38 13.45 -22.19 2.42
N GLN A 39 12.91 -23.27 2.95
CA GLN A 39 11.47 -23.41 3.11
C GLN A 39 10.93 -22.41 4.14
N ARG A 40 11.57 -22.29 5.29
CA ARG A 40 11.22 -21.30 6.32
C ARG A 40 11.35 -19.87 5.83
N GLU A 41 12.38 -19.57 5.05
CA GLU A 41 12.58 -18.26 4.44
C GLU A 41 11.42 -17.93 3.48
N LYS A 42 11.04 -18.87 2.63
CA LYS A 42 9.90 -18.72 1.73
C LYS A 42 8.58 -18.52 2.49
N GLU A 43 8.31 -19.35 3.49
CA GLU A 43 7.11 -19.22 4.33
C GLU A 43 7.06 -17.86 5.06
N SER A 44 8.22 -17.37 5.53
CA SER A 44 8.33 -16.05 6.16
C SER A 44 8.03 -14.92 5.17
N VAL A 45 8.57 -15.00 3.94
CA VAL A 45 8.29 -14.00 2.90
C VAL A 45 6.81 -14.02 2.50
N ASP A 46 6.23 -15.21 2.29
CA ASP A 46 4.81 -15.36 1.96
C ASP A 46 3.90 -14.82 3.08
N TYR A 47 4.27 -15.05 4.34
CA TYR A 47 3.56 -14.49 5.49
C TYR A 47 3.62 -12.96 5.52
N ILE A 48 4.81 -12.38 5.33
CA ILE A 48 5.00 -10.93 5.29
C ILE A 48 4.19 -10.32 4.16
N LEU A 49 4.25 -10.89 2.95
CA LEU A 49 3.47 -10.42 1.80
C LEU A 49 1.97 -10.50 2.05
N SER A 50 1.49 -11.59 2.66
CA SER A 50 0.07 -11.73 2.99
C SER A 50 -0.38 -10.71 4.04
N MET A 51 0.47 -10.39 5.00
CA MET A 51 0.20 -9.36 6.00
C MET A 51 0.14 -7.96 5.36
N TYR A 52 1.07 -7.64 4.47
CA TYR A 52 1.04 -6.36 3.73
C TYR A 52 -0.20 -6.25 2.84
N SER A 53 -0.58 -7.33 2.14
CA SER A 53 -1.80 -7.35 1.31
C SER A 53 -3.04 -7.04 2.14
N ARG A 54 -3.21 -7.72 3.28
CA ARG A 54 -4.35 -7.50 4.18
C ARG A 54 -4.38 -6.09 4.76
N ASN A 55 -3.22 -5.57 5.16
CA ASN A 55 -3.14 -4.20 5.68
C ASN A 55 -3.52 -3.18 4.60
N MET A 56 -3.07 -3.39 3.37
CA MET A 56 -3.40 -2.53 2.25
C MET A 56 -4.90 -2.62 1.91
N GLU A 57 -5.47 -3.82 1.85
CA GLU A 57 -6.91 -4.03 1.64
C GLU A 57 -7.74 -3.31 2.72
N GLY A 58 -7.37 -3.45 3.98
CA GLY A 58 -8.03 -2.77 5.09
C GLY A 58 -7.93 -1.24 5.00
N ALA A 59 -6.76 -0.72 4.59
CA ALA A 59 -6.57 0.71 4.37
C ALA A 59 -7.44 1.25 3.23
N LEU A 60 -7.51 0.51 2.13
CA LEU A 60 -8.35 0.86 0.98
C LEU A 60 -9.84 0.83 1.34
N GLU A 61 -10.30 -0.20 2.05
CA GLU A 61 -11.69 -0.33 2.52
C GLU A 61 -12.07 0.81 3.47
N LYS A 62 -11.18 1.17 4.41
CA LYS A 62 -11.41 2.30 5.32
C LYS A 62 -11.52 3.62 4.56
N THR A 63 -10.64 3.84 3.59
CA THR A 63 -10.68 5.05 2.77
C THR A 63 -11.94 5.10 1.92
N ASP A 64 -12.43 3.95 1.41
CA ASP A 64 -13.71 3.85 0.72
C ASP A 64 -14.88 4.28 1.60
N ASN A 65 -14.93 3.77 2.83
CA ASN A 65 -15.96 4.14 3.80
C ASN A 65 -15.91 5.64 4.13
N ASP A 66 -14.72 6.22 4.26
CA ASP A 66 -14.55 7.66 4.48
C ASP A 66 -15.05 8.50 3.29
N LEU A 67 -14.79 8.04 2.06
CA LEU A 67 -15.30 8.69 0.84
C LEU A 67 -16.83 8.61 0.76
N GLU A 68 -17.42 7.45 1.10
CA GLU A 68 -18.86 7.28 1.17
C GLU A 68 -19.49 8.19 2.22
N ASP A 69 -18.89 8.32 3.40
CA ASP A 69 -19.34 9.25 4.44
C ASP A 69 -19.31 10.71 3.97
N ILE A 70 -18.28 11.12 3.23
CA ILE A 70 -18.18 12.46 2.63
C ILE A 70 -19.30 12.66 1.61
N LEU A 71 -19.59 11.65 0.78
CA LEU A 71 -20.70 11.67 -0.17
C LEU A 71 -22.06 11.75 0.51
N LEU A 72 -22.25 11.01 1.61
CA LEU A 72 -23.49 10.99 2.38
C LEU A 72 -23.73 12.29 3.15
N SER A 73 -22.67 13.07 3.42
CA SER A 73 -22.81 14.46 3.93
C SER A 73 -23.35 15.42 2.86
N ASN A 74 -24.32 14.95 2.13
CA ASN A 74 -24.88 15.45 0.87
C ASN A 74 -25.36 16.91 0.92
N SER A 75 -25.79 17.42 2.10
CA SER A 75 -26.23 18.81 2.24
C SER A 75 -25.10 19.82 1.93
N THR A 76 -23.89 19.56 2.37
CA THR A 76 -22.74 20.44 2.15
C THR A 76 -22.29 20.41 0.68
N LEU A 77 -22.27 19.22 0.06
CA LEU A 77 -21.99 19.08 -1.37
C LEU A 77 -23.04 19.73 -2.26
N MET A 78 -24.32 19.65 -1.87
CA MET A 78 -25.39 20.34 -2.59
C MET A 78 -25.31 21.88 -2.46
N LEU A 79 -24.85 22.38 -1.33
CA LEU A 79 -24.64 23.81 -1.15
C LEU A 79 -23.51 24.39 -2.01
N LEU A 80 -22.53 23.55 -2.41
CA LEU A 80 -21.51 23.98 -3.39
C LEU A 80 -22.12 24.39 -4.73
N LYS A 81 -23.24 23.77 -5.14
CA LYS A 81 -23.96 24.06 -6.38
C LYS A 81 -24.85 25.29 -6.29
N ASN A 82 -24.97 25.91 -5.11
CA ASN A 82 -25.80 27.09 -4.95
C ASN A 82 -25.20 28.28 -5.70
N LYS A 83 -26.04 29.02 -6.43
CA LYS A 83 -25.62 30.20 -7.19
C LYS A 83 -25.18 31.36 -6.28
N SER A 84 -25.58 31.37 -5.00
CA SER A 84 -25.13 32.36 -4.03
C SER A 84 -23.65 32.17 -3.67
N GLY A 85 -22.84 33.17 -3.97
CA GLY A 85 -21.39 33.13 -3.67
C GLY A 85 -21.09 32.96 -2.17
N LEU A 86 -21.89 33.55 -1.29
CA LEU A 86 -21.72 33.42 0.16
C LEU A 86 -22.00 32.01 0.65
N GLN A 87 -23.10 31.39 0.21
CA GLN A 87 -23.44 30.02 0.60
C GLN A 87 -22.41 28.99 0.09
N ARG A 88 -21.92 29.23 -1.13
CA ARG A 88 -20.85 28.41 -1.68
C ARG A 88 -19.54 28.54 -0.88
N TRP A 89 -19.20 29.75 -0.47
CA TRP A 89 -18.03 29.98 0.38
C TRP A 89 -18.15 29.24 1.71
N HIS A 90 -19.30 29.34 2.39
CA HIS A 90 -19.56 28.58 3.63
C HIS A 90 -19.51 27.09 3.42
N ALA A 91 -20.09 26.58 2.33
CA ALA A 91 -20.03 25.16 1.99
C ALA A 91 -18.59 24.69 1.72
N SER A 92 -17.80 25.48 1.00
CA SER A 92 -16.38 25.17 0.75
C SER A 92 -15.56 25.11 2.04
N TYR A 93 -15.82 26.03 2.98
CA TYR A 93 -15.17 26.06 4.28
C TYR A 93 -15.55 24.84 5.13
N ALA A 94 -16.85 24.56 5.26
CA ALA A 94 -17.36 23.42 6.01
C ALA A 94 -16.84 22.08 5.43
N LEU A 95 -16.75 21.99 4.11
CA LEU A 95 -16.21 20.81 3.43
C LEU A 95 -14.71 20.66 3.69
N SER A 96 -13.95 21.76 3.61
CA SER A 96 -12.52 21.73 3.95
C SER A 96 -12.28 21.26 5.38
N GLU A 97 -13.11 21.71 6.33
CA GLU A 97 -13.04 21.27 7.73
C GLU A 97 -13.37 19.78 7.89
N LEU A 98 -14.40 19.30 7.18
CA LEU A 98 -14.77 17.89 7.15
C LEU A 98 -13.62 17.03 6.58
N LEU A 99 -13.04 17.43 5.45
CA LEU A 99 -11.93 16.71 4.82
C LEU A 99 -10.71 16.66 5.75
N ASN A 100 -10.36 17.77 6.40
CA ASN A 100 -9.26 17.81 7.35
C ASN A 100 -9.51 16.92 8.57
N LYS A 101 -10.75 16.91 9.09
CA LYS A 101 -11.14 16.01 10.19
C LYS A 101 -11.02 14.55 9.79
N LYS A 102 -11.50 14.19 8.60
CA LYS A 102 -11.36 12.81 8.07
C LYS A 102 -9.90 12.44 7.90
N LEU A 103 -9.11 13.28 7.27
CA LEU A 103 -7.69 13.05 7.08
C LEU A 103 -6.94 12.88 8.42
N SER A 104 -7.28 13.67 9.43
CA SER A 104 -6.67 13.57 10.76
C SER A 104 -7.04 12.28 11.49
N SER A 105 -8.19 11.68 11.18
CA SER A 105 -8.63 10.41 11.77
C SER A 105 -8.15 9.17 10.99
N THR A 106 -7.61 9.37 9.79
CA THR A 106 -7.21 8.33 8.85
C THR A 106 -5.73 8.49 8.54
N MET A 107 -4.89 7.53 8.99
CA MET A 107 -3.45 7.55 8.68
C MET A 107 -3.15 6.97 7.28
N GLU A 108 -4.13 6.36 6.66
CA GLU A 108 -4.00 5.58 5.44
C GLU A 108 -4.13 6.42 4.17
N ALA A 109 -4.82 7.56 4.24
CA ALA A 109 -4.97 8.47 3.10
C ALA A 109 -3.97 9.64 3.18
N ASP A 110 -3.37 9.98 2.06
CA ASP A 110 -2.48 11.14 1.95
C ASP A 110 -3.24 12.43 1.61
N ALA A 111 -4.37 12.31 0.93
CA ALA A 111 -5.26 13.46 0.67
C ALA A 111 -6.70 13.03 0.40
N TYR A 112 -7.61 13.93 0.76
CA TYR A 112 -8.99 13.96 0.28
C TYR A 112 -9.19 15.23 -0.55
N VAL A 113 -9.75 15.05 -1.74
CA VAL A 113 -9.94 16.15 -2.70
C VAL A 113 -11.37 16.18 -3.19
N VAL A 114 -11.97 17.36 -3.19
CA VAL A 114 -13.25 17.62 -3.84
C VAL A 114 -13.01 18.59 -4.97
N PHE A 115 -13.31 18.19 -6.18
CA PHE A 115 -13.20 19.01 -7.37
C PHE A 115 -14.59 19.36 -7.91
N ASP A 116 -14.89 20.67 -7.92
CA ASP A 116 -16.10 21.22 -8.54
C ASP A 116 -15.79 21.57 -10.00
N ALA A 117 -16.28 20.76 -10.93
CA ALA A 117 -16.03 20.93 -12.34
C ALA A 117 -16.72 22.15 -12.96
N GLU A 118 -17.80 22.66 -12.35
CA GLU A 118 -18.51 23.84 -12.84
C GLU A 118 -17.73 25.14 -12.58
N TYR A 119 -17.00 25.18 -11.46
CA TYR A 119 -16.24 26.37 -11.03
C TYR A 119 -14.73 26.15 -11.05
N GLU A 120 -14.26 25.00 -11.55
CA GLU A 120 -12.85 24.61 -11.60
C GLU A 120 -12.14 24.77 -10.24
N LYS A 121 -12.87 24.50 -9.16
CA LYS A 121 -12.37 24.72 -7.81
C LYS A 121 -12.00 23.42 -7.12
N PHE A 122 -10.79 23.40 -6.57
CA PHE A 122 -10.29 22.32 -5.72
C PHE A 122 -10.46 22.68 -4.25
N ILE A 123 -11.03 21.75 -3.46
CA ILE A 123 -11.05 21.78 -2.00
C ILE A 123 -10.29 20.55 -1.58
N MET A 124 -9.16 20.72 -0.91
CA MET A 124 -8.22 19.65 -0.60
C MET A 124 -7.80 19.69 0.87
N ALA A 125 -7.86 18.54 1.52
CA ALA A 125 -7.09 18.24 2.72
C ALA A 125 -5.93 17.32 2.34
N ARG A 126 -4.73 17.63 2.80
CA ARG A 126 -3.52 16.85 2.48
C ARG A 126 -2.68 16.59 3.71
N SER A 127 -2.01 15.44 3.72
CA SER A 127 -0.97 15.11 4.70
C SER A 127 0.36 15.81 4.36
N ASN A 128 1.30 15.71 5.26
CA ASN A 128 2.66 16.22 5.03
C ASN A 128 3.45 15.42 3.98
N ASN A 129 2.95 14.26 3.57
CA ASN A 129 3.57 13.41 2.54
C ASN A 129 3.40 14.00 1.13
N ILE A 130 2.37 14.84 0.93
CA ILE A 130 2.14 15.55 -0.33
C ILE A 130 2.81 16.92 -0.23
N LEU A 131 3.89 17.10 -0.96
CA LEU A 131 4.63 18.34 -1.02
C LEU A 131 3.91 19.37 -1.89
N TYR A 132 4.34 20.63 -1.80
CA TYR A 132 3.76 21.71 -2.60
C TYR A 132 3.94 21.46 -4.11
N ASP A 133 5.08 20.92 -4.50
CA ASP A 133 5.42 20.63 -5.91
C ASP A 133 4.60 19.46 -6.49
N ASP A 134 3.98 18.63 -5.64
CA ASP A 134 3.10 17.54 -6.07
C ASP A 134 1.69 18.05 -6.43
N LEU A 135 1.31 19.27 -5.99
CA LEU A 135 -0.07 19.76 -6.11
C LEU A 135 -0.48 19.99 -7.57
N GLU A 136 0.36 20.62 -8.36
CA GLU A 136 0.06 20.92 -9.75
C GLU A 136 -0.14 19.64 -10.59
N PRO A 137 0.75 18.63 -10.54
CA PRO A 137 0.52 17.34 -11.20
C PRO A 137 -0.78 16.65 -10.76
N ILE A 138 -1.09 16.67 -9.47
CA ILE A 138 -2.32 16.07 -8.92
C ILE A 138 -3.55 16.81 -9.46
N GLN A 139 -3.58 18.14 -9.42
CA GLN A 139 -4.69 18.93 -9.91
C GLN A 139 -4.93 18.73 -11.39
N ASN A 140 -3.88 18.73 -12.19
CA ASN A 140 -3.96 18.50 -13.65
C ASN A 140 -4.53 17.11 -13.96
N TYR A 141 -4.09 16.09 -13.23
CA TYR A 141 -4.59 14.72 -13.40
C TYR A 141 -6.08 14.61 -13.03
N LEU A 142 -6.47 15.16 -11.87
CA LEU A 142 -7.85 15.12 -11.38
C LEU A 142 -8.80 15.91 -12.29
N SER A 143 -8.37 17.05 -12.83
CA SER A 143 -9.13 17.83 -13.82
C SER A 143 -9.41 17.01 -15.07
N GLY A 144 -8.41 16.25 -15.53
CA GLY A 144 -8.54 15.34 -16.69
C GLY A 144 -9.57 14.23 -16.43
N ILE A 145 -9.55 13.62 -15.26
CA ILE A 145 -10.50 12.55 -14.87
C ILE A 145 -11.92 13.11 -14.74
N ALA A 146 -12.08 14.26 -14.08
CA ALA A 146 -13.39 14.89 -13.89
C ALA A 146 -14.05 15.23 -15.23
N GLY A 147 -13.26 15.63 -16.22
CA GLY A 147 -13.74 15.86 -17.59
C GLY A 147 -14.30 14.60 -18.28
N LEU A 148 -13.86 13.42 -17.89
CA LEU A 148 -14.30 12.14 -18.47
C LEU A 148 -15.66 11.66 -17.93
N LYS A 149 -16.24 12.28 -16.91
CA LYS A 149 -17.55 11.94 -16.28
C LYS A 149 -17.71 10.43 -15.97
N LYS A 150 -16.62 9.72 -15.72
CA LYS A 150 -16.67 8.28 -15.45
C LYS A 150 -17.26 8.04 -14.06
N LYS A 151 -18.41 7.37 -14.02
CA LYS A 151 -19.04 6.89 -12.80
C LYS A 151 -18.14 5.83 -12.15
N ASN A 152 -17.91 5.97 -10.83
CA ASN A 152 -17.31 4.98 -9.94
C ASN A 152 -16.20 4.16 -10.58
N THR A 153 -15.03 4.74 -10.67
CA THR A 153 -13.83 3.99 -10.99
C THR A 153 -13.36 3.29 -9.71
N GLY A 154 -13.00 2.01 -9.80
CA GLY A 154 -12.26 1.35 -8.72
C GLY A 154 -10.95 2.08 -8.44
N TRP A 155 -10.17 1.55 -7.51
CA TRP A 155 -8.82 2.05 -7.25
C TRP A 155 -7.97 1.96 -8.52
N ILE A 156 -7.37 3.07 -8.90
CA ILE A 156 -6.47 3.18 -10.05
C ILE A 156 -5.10 3.66 -9.57
N SER A 157 -4.06 3.10 -10.16
CA SER A 157 -2.70 3.57 -9.97
C SER A 157 -2.39 4.63 -11.04
N ALA A 158 -1.91 5.78 -10.62
CA ALA A 158 -1.55 6.88 -11.50
C ALA A 158 -0.16 7.40 -11.18
N GLN A 159 0.67 7.55 -12.20
CA GLN A 159 1.96 8.20 -12.06
C GLN A 159 1.78 9.71 -12.25
N MET A 160 2.21 10.49 -11.26
CA MET A 160 2.20 11.94 -11.30
C MET A 160 3.59 12.45 -10.91
N GLY A 161 4.30 13.01 -11.88
CA GLY A 161 5.72 13.31 -11.72
C GLY A 161 6.53 12.03 -11.48
N GLU A 162 7.32 12.01 -10.42
CA GLU A 162 8.16 10.86 -10.05
C GLU A 162 7.44 9.88 -9.10
N LYS A 163 6.26 10.21 -8.60
CA LYS A 163 5.52 9.44 -7.62
C LYS A 163 4.36 8.67 -8.25
N VAL A 164 4.04 7.52 -7.65
CA VAL A 164 2.86 6.72 -8.00
C VAL A 164 1.85 6.85 -6.88
N TYR A 165 0.63 7.23 -7.23
CA TYR A 165 -0.49 7.38 -6.32
C TYR A 165 -1.55 6.33 -6.61
N LEU A 166 -2.18 5.81 -5.56
CA LEU A 166 -3.43 5.07 -5.65
C LEU A 166 -4.57 6.07 -5.47
N ILE A 167 -5.47 6.14 -6.46
CA ILE A 167 -6.54 7.12 -6.51
C ILE A 167 -7.86 6.39 -6.69
N LYS A 168 -8.86 6.87 -5.97
CA LYS A 168 -10.26 6.51 -6.19
C LYS A 168 -11.07 7.79 -6.33
N CYS A 169 -11.92 7.84 -7.35
CA CYS A 169 -12.78 8.99 -7.62
C CYS A 169 -14.24 8.59 -7.59
N TYR A 170 -15.05 9.37 -6.89
CA TYR A 170 -16.50 9.31 -6.96
C TYR A 170 -17.01 10.56 -7.68
N TYR A 171 -17.88 10.37 -8.65
CA TYR A 171 -18.50 11.47 -9.36
C TYR A 171 -19.97 11.58 -8.95
N TYR A 172 -20.33 12.71 -8.38
CA TYR A 172 -21.69 13.02 -7.95
C TYR A 172 -22.12 14.41 -8.38
N GLY A 173 -23.06 14.46 -9.32
CA GLY A 173 -23.74 15.70 -9.71
C GLY A 173 -22.83 16.83 -10.19
N GLY A 174 -21.69 16.57 -10.84
CA GLY A 174 -20.74 17.59 -11.30
C GLY A 174 -19.55 17.82 -10.38
N VAL A 175 -19.53 17.14 -9.23
CA VAL A 175 -18.41 17.17 -8.29
C VAL A 175 -17.71 15.83 -8.33
N CYS A 176 -16.38 15.82 -8.36
CA CYS A 176 -15.52 14.65 -8.21
C CYS A 176 -14.89 14.69 -6.81
N ILE A 177 -14.96 13.57 -6.09
CA ILE A 177 -14.34 13.41 -4.78
C ILE A 177 -13.30 12.32 -4.87
#